data_27f2687899fd3257f0c0889f69b657be
#
_entry.id   27f2687899fd3257f0c0889f69b657be
#
_cell.length_a   1.000
_cell.length_b   1.000
_cell.length_c   1.000
_cell.angle_alpha   90.00
_cell.angle_beta   90.00
_cell.angle_gamma   90.00
#
_symmetry.space_group_name_H-M   'P 1'
#
loop_
_entity.id
_entity.type
_entity.pdbx_description
1 polymer ?
#
loop_
_entity_poly.entity_id
_entity_poly.type
_entity_poly.pdbx_seq_one_letter_code
_entity_poly.pdbx_strand_id
1 'polypeptide(L)'
;MRIDLRDVDGRRLGRVEVDPARRPNLVRAVPPDGGEPREQFLNWDGAIDDAGRLRKCLCCGCGSLYRAKALPQVTPLVVILAFVGAAVGLLGYAADPRVLSGLVALLVLDVATLVFARPRLVCYRCGTVYARHRIARYFRSWERSEAERIARRDDLAPPPSGND
;
A
#
# COMPACT_ATOMS: atom_id res chain seq x y z
N MET A 1 2.82 -13.66 -4.09
CA MET A 1 2.23 -12.51 -3.36
C MET A 1 3.34 -11.73 -2.68
N ARG A 2 3.32 -10.41 -2.80
CA ARG A 2 4.34 -9.55 -2.16
C ARG A 2 3.74 -8.89 -0.94
N ILE A 3 4.44 -8.96 0.18
CA ILE A 3 4.00 -8.41 1.46
C ILE A 3 5.05 -7.40 1.91
N ASP A 4 4.64 -6.15 2.12
CA ASP A 4 5.45 -5.15 2.81
C ASP A 4 5.03 -5.20 4.28
N LEU A 5 5.84 -5.87 5.11
CA LEU A 5 5.58 -6.12 6.51
C LEU A 5 5.78 -4.86 7.36
N ARG A 6 4.84 -4.66 8.29
CA ARG A 6 4.93 -3.62 9.31
C ARG A 6 4.62 -4.22 10.68
N ASP A 7 5.28 -3.67 11.68
CA ASP A 7 4.99 -3.97 13.07
C ASP A 7 3.67 -3.34 13.51
N VAL A 8 3.16 -3.75 14.68
CA VAL A 8 1.97 -3.14 15.30
C VAL A 8 2.12 -1.63 15.48
N ASP A 9 3.33 -1.14 15.69
CA ASP A 9 3.66 0.30 15.76
C ASP A 9 3.76 0.99 14.39
N GLY A 10 3.46 0.29 13.29
CA GLY A 10 3.53 0.80 11.92
C GLY A 10 4.96 0.92 11.35
N ARG A 11 5.99 0.51 12.10
CA ARG A 11 7.38 0.50 11.63
C ARG A 11 7.56 -0.52 10.53
N ARG A 12 8.33 -0.18 9.51
CA ARG A 12 8.65 -1.09 8.40
C ARG A 12 9.60 -2.19 8.87
N LEU A 13 9.14 -3.44 8.85
CA LEU A 13 9.97 -4.61 9.11
C LEU A 13 10.73 -5.10 7.89
N GLY A 14 10.19 -4.87 6.71
CA GLY A 14 10.81 -5.28 5.46
C GLY A 14 9.81 -5.72 4.42
N ARG A 15 10.34 -6.24 3.32
CA ARG A 15 9.56 -6.72 2.19
C ARG A 15 9.87 -8.20 1.93
N VAL A 16 8.81 -9.00 1.80
CA VAL A 16 8.92 -10.44 1.57
C VAL A 16 8.05 -10.83 0.38
N GLU A 17 8.54 -11.75 -0.42
CA GLU A 17 7.74 -12.39 -1.47
C GLU A 17 7.36 -13.80 -1.01
N VAL A 18 6.05 -14.06 -0.94
CA VAL A 18 5.50 -15.28 -0.38
C VAL A 18 4.62 -15.97 -1.43
N ASP A 19 4.78 -17.27 -1.55
CA ASP A 19 3.88 -18.08 -2.35
C ASP A 19 2.66 -18.50 -1.50
N PRO A 20 1.45 -17.99 -1.82
CA PRO A 20 0.25 -18.32 -1.07
C PRO A 20 -0.13 -19.81 -1.13
N ALA A 21 0.42 -20.58 -2.09
CA ALA A 21 0.18 -22.03 -2.17
C ALA A 21 0.99 -22.80 -1.11
N ARG A 22 2.20 -22.34 -0.80
CA ARG A 22 3.08 -22.97 0.20
C ARG A 22 2.76 -22.61 1.63
N ARG A 23 2.05 -21.49 1.86
CA ARG A 23 1.61 -20.98 3.17
C ARG A 23 2.71 -21.05 4.25
N PRO A 24 3.88 -20.44 4.06
CA PRO A 24 4.92 -20.47 5.08
C PRO A 24 4.44 -19.74 6.34
N ASN A 25 4.57 -20.38 7.49
CA ASN A 25 4.16 -19.78 8.77
C ASN A 25 5.19 -18.78 9.30
N LEU A 26 6.45 -18.90 8.88
CA LEU A 26 7.55 -18.03 9.29
C LEU A 26 8.19 -17.42 8.05
N VAL A 27 8.41 -16.12 8.11
CA VAL A 27 9.14 -15.38 7.07
C VAL A 27 10.20 -14.49 7.70
N ARG A 28 11.35 -14.36 7.03
CA ARG A 28 12.43 -13.45 7.46
C ARG A 28 12.33 -12.18 6.63
N ALA A 29 12.13 -11.08 7.31
CA ALA A 29 12.09 -9.75 6.71
C ALA A 29 13.38 -9.00 6.99
N VAL A 30 14.03 -8.51 5.94
CA VAL A 30 15.21 -7.64 6.09
C VAL A 30 14.71 -6.20 6.10
N PRO A 31 14.98 -5.44 7.17
CA PRO A 31 14.62 -4.03 7.24
C PRO A 31 15.33 -3.22 6.14
N PRO A 32 14.70 -2.16 5.61
CA PRO A 32 15.31 -1.31 4.59
C PRO A 32 16.58 -0.58 5.09
N ASP A 33 16.73 -0.46 6.40
CA ASP A 33 17.86 0.22 7.05
C ASP A 33 19.11 -0.67 7.18
N GLY A 34 19.09 -1.89 6.62
CA GLY A 34 20.19 -2.84 6.71
C GLY A 34 20.35 -3.50 8.07
N GLY A 35 19.35 -3.39 8.94
CA GLY A 35 19.33 -4.03 10.26
C GLY A 35 19.23 -5.56 10.19
N GLU A 36 19.31 -6.20 11.34
CA GLU A 36 19.20 -7.66 11.45
C GLU A 36 17.84 -8.15 10.90
N PRO A 37 17.84 -9.29 10.17
CA PRO A 37 16.62 -9.88 9.67
C PRO A 37 15.71 -10.27 10.83
N ARG A 38 14.46 -9.82 10.79
CA ARG A 38 13.45 -10.14 11.79
C ARG A 38 12.55 -11.25 11.30
N GLU A 39 12.27 -12.19 12.16
CA GLU A 39 11.34 -13.28 11.89
C GLU A 39 9.92 -12.81 12.21
N GLN A 40 9.00 -13.02 11.27
CA GLN A 40 7.60 -12.67 11.41
C GLN A 40 6.74 -13.91 11.15
N PHE A 41 5.87 -14.21 12.10
CA PHE A 41 4.87 -15.25 11.93
C PHE A 41 3.72 -14.75 11.06
N LEU A 42 3.28 -15.62 10.13
CA LEU A 42 2.13 -15.39 9.27
C LEU A 42 1.03 -16.39 9.66
N ASN A 43 -0.12 -15.85 10.06
CA ASN A 43 -1.29 -16.66 10.37
C ASN A 43 -2.16 -16.82 9.11
N TRP A 44 -2.27 -18.04 8.62
CA TRP A 44 -3.05 -18.40 7.42
C TRP A 44 -4.46 -18.86 7.75
N ASP A 45 -4.81 -19.06 9.03
CA ASP A 45 -6.11 -19.60 9.45
C ASP A 45 -7.26 -18.67 9.09
N GLY A 46 -8.08 -19.10 8.14
CA GLY A 46 -9.20 -18.31 7.63
C GLY A 46 -8.78 -16.99 6.96
N ALA A 47 -7.48 -16.82 6.65
CA ALA A 47 -6.96 -15.60 6.01
C ALA A 47 -7.19 -15.57 4.50
N ILE A 48 -7.38 -16.73 3.87
CA ILE A 48 -7.64 -16.85 2.43
C ILE A 48 -9.01 -17.49 2.25
N ASP A 49 -9.81 -16.98 1.30
CA ASP A 49 -11.08 -17.56 0.90
C ASP A 49 -10.88 -18.69 -0.13
N ASP A 50 -11.96 -19.44 -0.44
CA ASP A 50 -11.96 -20.55 -1.40
C ASP A 50 -11.55 -20.11 -2.81
N ALA A 51 -11.69 -18.84 -3.14
CA ALA A 51 -11.25 -18.23 -4.40
C ALA A 51 -9.78 -17.76 -4.36
N GLY A 52 -9.05 -18.07 -3.30
CA GLY A 52 -7.66 -17.70 -3.11
C GLY A 52 -7.44 -16.21 -2.84
N ARG A 53 -8.45 -15.49 -2.33
CA ARG A 53 -8.37 -14.05 -2.03
C ARG A 53 -8.18 -13.83 -0.55
N LEU A 54 -7.39 -12.81 -0.20
CA LEU A 54 -7.12 -12.47 1.19
C LEU A 54 -8.39 -11.90 1.87
N ARG A 55 -8.73 -12.42 3.06
CA ARG A 55 -9.84 -11.96 3.91
C ARG A 55 -9.39 -11.28 5.19
N LYS A 56 -8.27 -11.75 5.75
CA LYS A 56 -7.70 -11.25 7.01
C LYS A 56 -6.23 -10.92 6.82
N CYS A 57 -5.72 -10.04 7.66
CA CYS A 57 -4.28 -9.74 7.71
C CYS A 57 -3.50 -10.95 8.22
N LEU A 58 -2.45 -11.35 7.52
CA LEU A 58 -1.60 -12.48 7.90
C LEU A 58 -0.74 -12.16 9.14
N CYS A 59 -0.46 -10.89 9.43
CA CYS A 59 0.42 -10.49 10.51
C CYS A 59 -0.34 -10.30 11.83
N CYS A 60 -1.48 -9.61 11.82
CA CYS A 60 -2.23 -9.28 13.04
C CYS A 60 -3.60 -9.94 13.13
N GLY A 61 -4.00 -10.74 12.14
CA GLY A 61 -5.31 -11.42 12.11
C GLY A 61 -6.52 -10.51 11.90
N CYS A 62 -6.32 -9.18 11.76
CA CYS A 62 -7.40 -8.23 11.58
C CYS A 62 -8.17 -8.48 10.28
N GLY A 63 -9.51 -8.51 10.34
CA GLY A 63 -10.38 -8.69 9.17
C GLY A 63 -10.62 -7.41 8.37
N SER A 64 -10.24 -6.25 8.91
CA SER A 64 -10.45 -4.97 8.25
C SER A 64 -9.26 -4.61 7.37
N LEU A 65 -9.45 -4.79 6.08
CA LEU A 65 -8.49 -4.44 5.03
C LEU A 65 -9.15 -3.42 4.10
N TYR A 66 -8.38 -2.49 3.57
CA TYR A 66 -8.86 -1.53 2.59
C TYR A 66 -8.04 -1.54 1.32
N ARG A 67 -8.66 -1.10 0.25
CA ARG A 67 -8.04 -0.99 -1.06
C ARG A 67 -7.35 0.37 -1.19
N ALA A 68 -6.04 0.36 -1.39
CA ALA A 68 -5.26 1.55 -1.71
C ALA A 68 -4.73 1.47 -3.14
N LYS A 69 -4.72 2.58 -3.86
CA LYS A 69 -3.95 2.69 -5.10
C LYS A 69 -2.50 2.99 -4.75
N ALA A 70 -1.59 2.29 -5.39
CA ALA A 70 -0.18 2.60 -5.28
C ALA A 70 0.11 3.85 -6.12
N LEU A 71 0.00 5.02 -5.53
CA LEU A 71 0.47 6.24 -6.18
C LEU A 71 2.00 6.18 -6.23
N PRO A 72 2.61 6.25 -7.42
CA PRO A 72 4.06 6.38 -7.52
C PRO A 72 4.48 7.71 -6.88
N GLN A 73 5.65 7.72 -6.24
CA GLN A 73 6.20 8.93 -5.60
C GLN A 73 6.48 10.07 -6.61
N VAL A 74 6.41 9.78 -7.91
CA VAL A 74 6.58 10.75 -9.00
C VAL A 74 5.37 11.66 -9.19
N THR A 75 4.17 11.27 -8.70
CA THR A 75 2.94 12.07 -8.90
C THR A 75 3.06 13.53 -8.41
N PRO A 76 3.60 13.83 -7.21
CA PRO A 76 3.80 15.21 -6.78
C PRO A 76 4.79 15.98 -7.66
N LEU A 77 5.83 15.31 -8.19
CA LEU A 77 6.79 15.92 -9.10
C LEU A 77 6.12 16.34 -10.42
N VAL A 78 5.26 15.47 -10.97
CA VAL A 78 4.52 15.76 -12.22
C VAL A 78 3.55 16.92 -12.01
N VAL A 79 2.88 17.00 -10.86
CA VAL A 79 2.01 18.14 -10.52
C VAL A 79 2.81 19.44 -10.47
N ILE A 80 3.98 19.45 -9.84
CA ILE A 80 4.86 20.63 -9.80
C ILE A 80 5.29 21.02 -11.21
N LEU A 81 5.71 20.06 -12.04
CA LEU A 81 6.10 20.32 -13.43
C LEU A 81 4.95 20.86 -14.27
N ALA A 82 3.72 20.39 -14.05
CA ALA A 82 2.53 20.91 -14.70
C ALA A 82 2.26 22.38 -14.33
N PHE A 83 2.42 22.73 -13.04
CA PHE A 83 2.30 24.13 -12.58
C PHE A 83 3.39 25.03 -13.17
N VAL A 84 4.64 24.59 -13.18
CA VAL A 84 5.75 25.31 -13.80
C VAL A 84 5.50 25.49 -15.30
N GLY A 85 5.05 24.46 -15.99
CA GLY A 85 4.70 24.51 -17.40
C GLY A 85 3.56 25.49 -17.70
N ALA A 86 2.53 25.54 -16.85
CA ALA A 86 1.45 26.50 -16.96
C ALA A 86 1.94 27.94 -16.76
N ALA A 87 2.82 28.17 -15.77
CA ALA A 87 3.41 29.48 -15.52
C ALA A 87 4.28 29.96 -16.71
N VAL A 88 5.10 29.09 -17.27
CA VAL A 88 5.91 29.37 -18.47
C VAL A 88 5.00 29.66 -19.68
N GLY A 89 3.88 28.95 -19.78
CA GLY A 89 2.87 29.21 -20.81
C GLY A 89 2.26 30.60 -20.69
N LEU A 90 1.93 31.07 -19.48
CA LEU A 90 1.39 32.40 -19.22
C LEU A 90 2.40 33.52 -19.53
N LEU A 91 3.70 33.25 -19.47
CA LEU A 91 4.77 34.19 -19.80
C LEU A 91 5.00 34.35 -21.32
N GLY A 92 4.13 33.80 -22.16
CA GLY A 92 4.15 33.96 -23.63
C GLY A 92 4.88 32.84 -24.40
N TYR A 93 5.44 31.85 -23.72
CA TYR A 93 6.06 30.70 -24.37
C TYR A 93 5.05 29.61 -24.82
N ALA A 94 3.76 29.80 -24.53
CA ALA A 94 2.72 28.85 -24.91
C ALA A 94 2.49 28.74 -26.43
N ALA A 95 2.99 29.72 -27.19
CA ALA A 95 2.89 29.72 -28.66
C ALA A 95 3.88 28.77 -29.35
N ASP A 96 4.90 28.25 -28.62
CA ASP A 96 5.81 27.28 -29.19
C ASP A 96 5.18 25.87 -29.18
N PRO A 97 4.93 25.26 -30.35
CA PRO A 97 4.30 23.95 -30.45
C PRO A 97 5.14 22.85 -29.79
N ARG A 98 6.42 23.02 -29.61
CA ARG A 98 7.31 22.06 -28.92
C ARG A 98 7.04 22.04 -27.42
N VAL A 99 6.85 23.21 -26.80
CA VAL A 99 6.53 23.34 -25.39
C VAL A 99 5.14 22.74 -25.12
N LEU A 100 4.16 23.08 -25.95
CA LEU A 100 2.82 22.55 -25.82
C LEU A 100 2.77 21.03 -25.95
N SER A 101 3.47 20.46 -26.95
CA SER A 101 3.53 19.01 -27.13
C SER A 101 4.19 18.29 -25.94
N GLY A 102 5.24 18.88 -25.35
CA GLY A 102 5.88 18.35 -24.15
C GLY A 102 4.94 18.32 -22.94
N LEU A 103 4.16 19.38 -22.71
CA LEU A 103 3.18 19.45 -21.63
C LEU A 103 2.05 18.43 -21.81
N VAL A 104 1.54 18.27 -23.03
CA VAL A 104 0.52 17.27 -23.34
C VAL A 104 1.07 15.85 -23.10
N ALA A 105 2.29 15.56 -23.53
CA ALA A 105 2.93 14.26 -23.29
C ALA A 105 3.08 13.94 -21.80
N LEU A 106 3.50 14.93 -21.00
CA LEU A 106 3.59 14.80 -19.53
C LEU A 106 2.22 14.52 -18.90
N LEU A 107 1.18 15.26 -19.31
CA LEU A 107 -0.18 15.04 -18.82
C LEU A 107 -0.70 13.64 -19.14
N VAL A 108 -0.49 13.18 -20.38
CA VAL A 108 -0.87 11.83 -20.80
C VAL A 108 -0.14 10.77 -19.98
N LEU A 109 1.15 10.95 -19.71
CA LEU A 109 1.93 10.04 -18.90
C LEU A 109 1.41 9.99 -17.45
N ASP A 110 1.06 11.12 -16.86
CA ASP A 110 0.51 11.18 -15.50
C ASP A 110 -0.86 10.49 -15.41
N VAL A 111 -1.75 10.78 -16.34
CA VAL A 111 -3.05 10.10 -16.42
C VAL A 111 -2.87 8.59 -16.61
N ALA A 112 -1.95 8.18 -17.49
CA ALA A 112 -1.65 6.76 -17.70
C ALA A 112 -1.15 6.10 -16.40
N THR A 113 -0.23 6.73 -15.66
CA THR A 113 0.26 6.19 -14.38
C THR A 113 -0.84 6.04 -13.34
N LEU A 114 -1.78 6.98 -13.27
CA LEU A 114 -2.94 6.92 -12.37
C LEU A 114 -3.94 5.82 -12.76
N VAL A 115 -4.18 5.64 -14.06
CA VAL A 115 -5.10 4.61 -14.57
C VAL A 115 -4.52 3.21 -14.39
N PHE A 116 -3.22 3.03 -14.70
CA PHE A 116 -2.55 1.74 -14.61
C PHE A 116 -2.00 1.44 -13.21
N ALA A 117 -2.18 2.33 -12.22
CA ALA A 117 -1.78 2.10 -10.84
C ALA A 117 -2.45 0.85 -10.27
N ARG A 118 -1.65 -0.16 -9.95
CA ARG A 118 -2.16 -1.43 -9.43
C ARG A 118 -2.72 -1.24 -8.02
N PRO A 119 -3.92 -1.74 -7.73
CA PRO A 119 -4.47 -1.69 -6.39
C PRO A 119 -3.67 -2.61 -5.45
N ARG A 120 -3.59 -2.20 -4.19
CA ARG A 120 -2.98 -2.95 -3.08
C ARG A 120 -3.99 -3.06 -1.96
N LEU A 121 -3.86 -4.10 -1.12
CA LEU A 121 -4.60 -4.19 0.13
C LEU A 121 -3.71 -3.72 1.27
N VAL A 122 -4.29 -2.97 2.19
CA VAL A 122 -3.60 -2.46 3.37
C VAL A 122 -4.43 -2.81 4.59
N CYS A 123 -3.78 -3.26 5.65
CA CYS A 123 -4.45 -3.52 6.91
C CYS A 123 -4.66 -2.22 7.67
N TYR A 124 -5.87 -1.99 8.21
CA TYR A 124 -6.17 -0.82 9.04
C TYR A 124 -5.38 -0.81 10.35
N ARG A 125 -5.12 -1.98 10.94
CA ARG A 125 -4.47 -2.11 12.24
C ARG A 125 -2.96 -1.95 12.16
N CYS A 126 -2.26 -2.85 11.45
CA CYS A 126 -0.79 -2.86 11.41
C CYS A 126 -0.20 -2.15 10.19
N GLY A 127 -1.01 -1.70 9.24
CA GLY A 127 -0.54 -1.02 8.03
C GLY A 127 0.22 -1.91 7.04
N THR A 128 0.28 -3.24 7.27
CA THR A 128 0.91 -4.19 6.33
C THR A 128 0.25 -4.12 4.95
N VAL A 129 1.06 -4.08 3.89
CA VAL A 129 0.61 -3.89 2.52
C VAL A 129 0.78 -5.18 1.72
N TYR A 130 -0.29 -5.62 1.08
CA TYR A 130 -0.34 -6.79 0.21
C TYR A 130 -0.45 -6.36 -1.25
N ALA A 131 0.54 -6.72 -2.06
CA ALA A 131 0.59 -6.42 -3.49
C ALA A 131 0.69 -7.72 -4.32
N ARG A 132 0.36 -7.60 -5.62
CA ARG A 132 0.41 -8.72 -6.56
C ARG A 132 -0.45 -9.92 -6.12
N HIS A 133 -1.61 -9.64 -5.57
CA HIS A 133 -2.59 -10.63 -5.15
C HIS A 133 -3.98 -10.28 -5.70
N ARG A 134 -4.85 -11.30 -5.84
CA ARG A 134 -6.24 -11.07 -6.27
C ARG A 134 -7.01 -10.38 -5.14
N ILE A 135 -7.48 -9.17 -5.42
CA ILE A 135 -8.23 -8.36 -4.45
C ILE A 135 -9.71 -8.61 -4.65
N ALA A 136 -10.39 -8.97 -3.57
CA ALA A 136 -11.83 -9.14 -3.59
C ALA A 136 -12.56 -7.81 -3.82
N ARG A 137 -13.71 -7.86 -4.50
CA ARG A 137 -14.49 -6.66 -4.83
C ARG A 137 -15.15 -6.01 -3.61
N TYR A 138 -15.33 -6.75 -2.52
CA TYR A 138 -15.97 -6.24 -1.29
C TYR A 138 -15.06 -5.30 -0.48
N PHE A 139 -13.76 -5.26 -0.73
CA PHE A 139 -12.89 -4.29 -0.06
C PHE A 139 -13.13 -2.89 -0.60
N ARG A 140 -13.49 -1.99 0.31
CA ARG A 140 -13.70 -0.56 0.02
C ARG A 140 -12.37 0.21 0.03
N SER A 141 -12.42 1.44 -0.45
CA SER A 141 -11.33 2.42 -0.25
C SER A 141 -11.19 2.72 1.25
N TRP A 142 -10.10 3.37 1.63
CA TRP A 142 -9.90 3.82 3.00
C TRP A 142 -11.03 4.75 3.47
N GLU A 143 -11.57 4.48 4.65
CA GLU A 143 -12.60 5.28 5.32
C GLU A 143 -12.10 5.69 6.71
N ARG A 144 -12.20 6.97 7.03
CA ARG A 144 -11.73 7.53 8.30
C ARG A 144 -12.50 6.97 9.49
N SER A 145 -13.81 6.85 9.36
CA SER A 145 -14.68 6.30 10.41
C SER A 145 -14.32 4.88 10.82
N GLU A 146 -13.94 4.05 9.85
CA GLU A 146 -13.50 2.68 10.09
C GLU A 146 -12.13 2.64 10.76
N ALA A 147 -11.20 3.51 10.34
CA ALA A 147 -9.89 3.64 10.97
C ALA A 147 -10.00 4.05 12.44
N GLU A 148 -10.82 5.05 12.75
CA GLU A 148 -11.07 5.51 14.13
C GLU A 148 -11.76 4.43 14.98
N ARG A 149 -12.67 3.65 14.40
CA ARG A 149 -13.34 2.54 15.09
C ARG A 149 -12.36 1.44 15.48
N ILE A 150 -11.41 1.13 14.61
CA ILE A 150 -10.40 0.10 14.86
C ILE A 150 -9.39 0.60 15.90
N ALA A 151 -8.93 1.84 15.79
CA ALA A 151 -8.04 2.46 16.77
C ALA A 151 -8.65 2.41 18.19
N ARG A 152 -9.90 2.81 18.35
CA ARG A 152 -10.61 2.73 19.64
C ARG A 152 -10.73 1.32 20.19
N ARG A 153 -10.88 0.30 19.33
CA ARG A 153 -10.93 -1.10 19.77
C ARG A 153 -9.56 -1.59 20.26
N ASP A 154 -8.49 -1.14 19.63
CA ASP A 154 -7.14 -1.49 20.04
C ASP A 154 -6.75 -0.81 21.34
N ASP A 155 -7.19 0.44 21.58
CA ASP A 155 -7.00 1.16 22.86
C ASP A 155 -7.75 0.47 24.02
N LEU A 156 -8.89 -0.18 23.74
CA LEU A 156 -9.70 -0.90 24.72
C LEU A 156 -9.28 -2.37 24.91
N ALA A 157 -8.45 -2.90 24.00
CA ALA A 157 -7.96 -4.27 24.13
C ALA A 157 -6.83 -4.31 25.16
N PRO A 158 -6.86 -5.26 26.12
CA PRO A 158 -5.74 -5.42 27.04
C PRO A 158 -4.46 -5.72 26.25
N PRO A 159 -3.30 -5.22 26.71
CA PRO A 159 -2.04 -5.51 26.05
C PRO A 159 -1.88 -7.03 25.93
N PRO A 160 -1.33 -7.53 24.80
CA PRO A 160 -1.09 -8.95 24.66
C PRO A 160 -0.25 -9.41 25.86
N SER A 161 -0.79 -10.37 26.61
CA SER A 161 -0.07 -10.99 27.73
C SER A 161 1.24 -11.51 27.16
N GLY A 162 2.35 -10.84 27.54
CA GLY A 162 3.68 -11.31 27.19
C GLY A 162 3.81 -12.74 27.71
N ASN A 163 3.96 -13.68 26.82
CA ASN A 163 4.42 -15.00 27.19
C ASN A 163 5.88 -14.82 27.60
N ASP A 164 6.11 -14.89 28.91
CA ASP A 164 7.43 -15.19 29.50
C ASP A 164 7.93 -16.53 28.99
#